data_a56e55608620c723b0b8aab7b356cf4b
#
_entry.id   a56e55608620c723b0b8aab7b356cf4b
#
_cell.length_a   1.000
_cell.length_b   1.000
_cell.length_c   1.000
_cell.angle_alpha   90.00
_cell.angle_beta   90.00
_cell.angle_gamma   90.00
#
_symmetry.space_group_name_H-M   'P 1'
#
loop_
_entity.id
_entity.type
_entity.pdbx_description
1 polymer ?
#
loop_
_entity_poly.entity_id
_entity_poly.type
_entity_poly.pdbx_seq_one_letter_code
_entity_poly.pdbx_strand_id
1 'polypeptide(L)'
;MKTTIIRHLLFASVASLIAFSSRSQINTKEQIAYAPGSTEAVNMAWLKPDLPPLKNYISDEKAKRKILRYFSWTFENAEDIAWGKVDDNVLAEFTQGNIKNRALFDKRGNLIYTIAYSDEKLLPQYCRQMVHNLYANYKINQVARVNEALREIWVVKLETSDKLLTVRIENDEPEEVEKFQKPR
;
A
#
# COMPACT_ATOMS: atom_id res chain seq x y z
N MET A 1 -19.61 22.86 -7.47
CA MET A 1 -20.10 21.50 -7.33
C MET A 1 -19.39 20.44 -8.18
N LYS A 2 -18.10 20.62 -8.55
CA LYS A 2 -17.36 19.64 -9.41
C LYS A 2 -16.22 18.89 -8.71
N THR A 3 -15.94 19.17 -7.46
CA THR A 3 -14.80 18.60 -6.72
C THR A 3 -15.13 17.33 -5.93
N THR A 4 -16.41 17.09 -5.64
CA THR A 4 -16.84 15.96 -4.78
C THR A 4 -16.80 14.60 -5.49
N ILE A 5 -17.05 14.57 -6.80
CA ILE A 5 -17.13 13.31 -7.58
C ILE A 5 -15.76 12.66 -7.78
N ILE A 6 -14.70 13.46 -7.94
CA ILE A 6 -13.33 12.93 -8.15
C ILE A 6 -12.76 12.33 -6.84
N ARG A 7 -13.16 12.86 -5.69
CA ARG A 7 -12.73 12.35 -4.38
C ARG A 7 -13.22 10.90 -4.14
N HIS A 8 -14.45 10.59 -4.53
CA HIS A 8 -15.04 9.26 -4.30
C HIS A 8 -14.48 8.17 -5.23
N LEU A 9 -14.13 8.50 -6.46
CA LEU A 9 -13.61 7.53 -7.44
C LEU A 9 -12.19 7.04 -7.09
N LEU A 10 -11.31 7.95 -6.64
CA LEU A 10 -9.95 7.58 -6.22
C LEU A 10 -9.97 6.75 -4.93
N PHE A 11 -10.94 7.01 -4.05
CA PHE A 11 -11.03 6.30 -2.79
C PHE A 11 -11.49 4.85 -2.95
N ALA A 12 -12.41 4.57 -3.88
CA ALA A 12 -12.87 3.20 -4.14
C ALA A 12 -11.70 2.27 -4.54
N SER A 13 -10.72 2.79 -5.31
CA SER A 13 -9.56 2.00 -5.72
C SER A 13 -8.60 1.69 -4.56
N VAL A 14 -8.38 2.65 -3.66
CA VAL A 14 -7.49 2.47 -2.51
C VAL A 14 -8.14 1.59 -1.44
N ALA A 15 -9.44 1.77 -1.17
CA ALA A 15 -10.17 0.93 -0.22
C ALA A 15 -10.24 -0.53 -0.67
N SER A 16 -10.43 -0.79 -1.98
CA SER A 16 -10.38 -2.15 -2.53
C SER A 16 -9.03 -2.83 -2.32
N LEU A 17 -7.93 -2.10 -2.52
CA LEU A 17 -6.57 -2.62 -2.31
C LEU A 17 -6.30 -2.94 -0.83
N ILE A 18 -6.83 -2.15 0.09
CA ILE A 18 -6.68 -2.37 1.53
C ILE A 18 -7.55 -3.55 2.02
N ALA A 19 -8.75 -3.71 1.46
CA ALA A 19 -9.63 -4.84 1.78
C ALA A 19 -9.03 -6.19 1.35
N PHE A 20 -8.26 -6.22 0.24
CA PHE A 20 -7.65 -7.44 -0.26
C PHE A 20 -6.56 -8.01 0.66
N SER A 21 -5.89 -7.16 1.44
CA SER A 21 -4.82 -7.60 2.36
C SER A 21 -5.31 -8.22 3.67
N SER A 22 -6.61 -8.22 3.96
CA SER A 22 -7.16 -8.80 5.20
C SER A 22 -7.68 -10.24 5.06
N ARG A 23 -7.64 -10.84 3.86
CA ARG A 23 -7.91 -12.27 3.69
C ARG A 23 -6.59 -13.01 3.52
N SER A 24 -6.14 -13.66 4.57
CA SER A 24 -5.03 -14.63 4.56
C SER A 24 -5.40 -15.96 3.88
N GLN A 25 -6.04 -15.89 2.74
CA GLN A 25 -6.17 -16.96 1.76
C GLN A 25 -5.96 -16.35 0.40
N ILE A 26 -4.69 -16.15 0.06
CA ILE A 26 -4.29 -15.94 -1.32
C ILE A 26 -4.61 -17.22 -2.04
N ASN A 27 -5.68 -17.18 -2.84
CA ASN A 27 -5.96 -18.23 -3.80
C ASN A 27 -4.78 -18.25 -4.78
N THR A 28 -4.05 -19.35 -4.81
CA THR A 28 -2.73 -19.60 -5.40
C THR A 28 -2.66 -19.41 -6.93
N LYS A 29 -3.46 -18.53 -7.53
CA LYS A 29 -3.48 -18.26 -8.98
C LYS A 29 -3.08 -16.85 -9.39
N GLU A 30 -2.97 -15.89 -8.48
CA GLU A 30 -2.25 -14.64 -8.76
C GLU A 30 -0.84 -14.80 -8.17
N GLN A 31 0.02 -15.42 -8.93
CA GLN A 31 1.43 -15.54 -8.61
C GLN A 31 2.04 -14.15 -8.59
N ILE A 32 2.17 -13.58 -7.40
CA ILE A 32 3.10 -12.50 -7.15
C ILE A 32 4.48 -13.12 -7.36
N ALA A 33 5.08 -12.76 -8.43
CA ALA A 33 6.30 -13.38 -8.89
C ALA A 33 7.51 -12.66 -8.29
N TYR A 34 8.49 -13.40 -7.85
CA TYR A 34 9.74 -13.00 -7.20
C TYR A 34 10.90 -12.87 -8.21
N ALA A 35 11.71 -11.81 -8.20
CA ALA A 35 12.72 -11.48 -9.22
C ALA A 35 14.16 -11.92 -8.91
N PRO A 36 14.87 -12.73 -9.67
CA PRO A 36 16.30 -12.93 -9.54
C PRO A 36 17.14 -11.93 -10.34
N GLY A 37 18.32 -11.62 -9.81
CA GLY A 37 19.20 -10.56 -10.21
C GLY A 37 19.39 -10.35 -11.72
N SER A 38 19.11 -9.14 -12.18
CA SER A 38 19.49 -8.71 -13.52
C SER A 38 20.88 -8.10 -13.50
N THR A 39 21.71 -8.57 -14.42
CA THR A 39 23.11 -8.17 -14.67
C THR A 39 23.25 -6.77 -15.28
N GLU A 40 22.31 -5.88 -15.11
CA GLU A 40 22.45 -4.51 -15.58
C GLU A 40 22.80 -3.57 -14.43
N ALA A 41 23.92 -2.97 -14.55
CA ALA A 41 24.73 -2.09 -13.73
C ALA A 41 24.03 -0.93 -12.96
N VAL A 42 22.95 -1.20 -12.28
CA VAL A 42 22.55 -0.50 -11.07
C VAL A 42 22.95 -1.45 -9.94
N ASN A 43 23.78 -0.99 -9.03
CA ASN A 43 24.27 -1.80 -7.91
C ASN A 43 23.07 -2.20 -7.02
N MET A 44 22.42 -3.30 -7.41
CA MET A 44 21.21 -3.85 -6.76
C MET A 44 21.58 -4.99 -5.80
N ALA A 45 22.71 -4.82 -5.09
CA ALA A 45 23.20 -5.80 -4.11
C ALA A 45 22.21 -6.16 -3.00
N TRP A 46 21.10 -5.42 -2.91
CA TRP A 46 20.02 -5.64 -1.95
C TRP A 46 18.82 -6.39 -2.53
N LEU A 47 18.75 -6.61 -3.85
CA LEU A 47 17.73 -7.50 -4.44
C LEU A 47 18.12 -8.95 -4.17
N LYS A 48 17.24 -9.68 -3.47
CA LYS A 48 17.42 -11.13 -3.28
C LYS A 48 17.43 -11.84 -4.64
N PRO A 49 18.31 -12.84 -4.85
CA PRO A 49 18.55 -13.45 -6.16
C PRO A 49 17.37 -14.25 -6.76
N ASP A 50 16.28 -14.44 -6.03
CA ASP A 50 15.18 -15.35 -6.41
C ASP A 50 13.90 -14.64 -6.92
N LEU A 51 13.93 -13.33 -7.15
CA LEU A 51 12.75 -12.55 -7.57
C LEU A 51 12.61 -12.53 -9.11
N PRO A 52 11.41 -12.78 -9.74
CA PRO A 52 11.27 -12.64 -11.19
C PRO A 52 11.59 -11.21 -11.63
N PRO A 53 12.34 -11.04 -12.72
CA PRO A 53 12.78 -9.73 -13.15
C PRO A 53 11.60 -8.82 -13.49
N LEU A 54 11.70 -7.55 -13.11
CA LEU A 54 10.72 -6.50 -13.44
C LEU A 54 10.35 -6.47 -14.93
N LYS A 55 11.25 -6.93 -15.82
CA LYS A 55 11.00 -7.08 -17.27
C LYS A 55 9.78 -7.96 -17.60
N ASN A 56 9.33 -8.82 -16.69
CA ASN A 56 8.13 -9.65 -16.93
C ASN A 56 6.84 -8.81 -16.79
N TYR A 57 6.91 -7.63 -16.21
CA TYR A 57 5.76 -6.78 -15.91
C TYR A 57 5.74 -5.49 -16.73
N ILE A 58 6.88 -5.09 -17.27
CA ILE A 58 7.03 -3.87 -18.09
C ILE A 58 8.06 -4.09 -19.19
N SER A 59 7.68 -3.84 -20.43
CA SER A 59 8.54 -3.99 -21.60
C SER A 59 9.36 -2.75 -21.93
N ASP A 60 8.92 -1.57 -21.50
CA ASP A 60 9.62 -0.31 -21.75
C ASP A 60 10.87 -0.19 -20.85
N GLU A 61 12.04 -0.30 -21.44
CA GLU A 61 13.33 -0.24 -20.71
C GLU A 61 13.58 1.12 -20.05
N LYS A 62 13.03 2.23 -20.58
CA LYS A 62 13.15 3.55 -19.98
C LYS A 62 12.30 3.63 -18.69
N ALA A 63 11.07 3.16 -18.76
CA ALA A 63 10.19 3.09 -17.61
C ALA A 63 10.75 2.15 -16.52
N LYS A 64 11.26 0.98 -16.91
CA LYS A 64 11.92 0.03 -16.02
C LYS A 64 13.08 0.68 -15.26
N ARG A 65 14.02 1.33 -15.97
CA ARG A 65 15.15 2.06 -15.32
C ARG A 65 14.67 3.14 -14.37
N LYS A 66 13.58 3.85 -14.72
CA LYS A 66 12.99 4.88 -13.88
C LYS A 66 12.43 4.31 -12.58
N ILE A 67 11.66 3.21 -12.66
CA ILE A 67 11.13 2.50 -11.48
C ILE A 67 12.27 2.06 -10.58
N LEU A 68 13.26 1.35 -11.12
CA LEU A 68 14.36 0.80 -10.33
C LEU A 68 15.17 1.90 -9.64
N ARG A 69 15.47 3.00 -10.34
CA ARG A 69 16.17 4.14 -9.75
C ARG A 69 15.36 4.81 -8.64
N TYR A 70 14.07 5.06 -8.88
CA TYR A 70 13.19 5.62 -7.85
C TYR A 70 13.15 4.69 -6.62
N PHE A 71 12.93 3.41 -6.87
CA PHE A 71 12.80 2.41 -5.81
C PHE A 71 14.06 2.34 -4.94
N SER A 72 15.25 2.26 -5.55
CA SER A 72 16.51 2.16 -4.83
C SER A 72 16.84 3.41 -4.00
N TRP A 73 16.40 4.58 -4.42
CA TRP A 73 16.66 5.82 -3.69
C TRP A 73 15.63 6.09 -2.58
N THR A 74 14.39 5.66 -2.79
CA THR A 74 13.29 5.98 -1.88
C THR A 74 13.13 4.93 -0.79
N PHE A 75 13.41 3.66 -1.12
CA PHE A 75 13.18 2.53 -0.23
C PHE A 75 14.49 1.85 0.13
N GLU A 76 15.38 2.61 0.79
CA GLU A 76 16.63 2.06 1.32
C GLU A 76 16.32 0.91 2.30
N ASN A 77 17.14 -0.15 2.24
CA ASN A 77 16.99 -1.36 3.06
C ASN A 77 15.65 -2.10 2.85
N ALA A 78 15.05 -1.98 1.65
CA ALA A 78 13.90 -2.80 1.32
C ALA A 78 14.30 -4.28 1.22
N GLU A 79 13.52 -5.15 1.86
CA GLU A 79 13.68 -6.59 1.87
C GLU A 79 12.44 -7.27 1.29
N ASP A 80 12.54 -8.56 0.94
CA ASP A 80 11.45 -9.41 0.46
C ASP A 80 10.66 -8.78 -0.70
N ILE A 81 11.38 -8.18 -1.65
CA ILE A 81 10.79 -7.42 -2.74
C ILE A 81 10.12 -8.37 -3.75
N ALA A 82 8.84 -8.16 -3.99
CA ALA A 82 8.05 -8.85 -5.01
C ALA A 82 7.51 -7.84 -6.02
N TRP A 83 7.59 -8.18 -7.29
CA TRP A 83 7.00 -7.40 -8.37
C TRP A 83 5.74 -8.07 -8.89
N GLY A 84 4.73 -7.28 -9.18
CA GLY A 84 3.45 -7.72 -9.70
C GLY A 84 2.88 -6.73 -10.71
N LYS A 85 1.69 -7.05 -11.22
CA LYS A 85 0.93 -6.20 -12.12
C LYS A 85 -0.47 -5.98 -11.57
N VAL A 86 -0.93 -4.74 -11.61
CA VAL A 86 -2.31 -4.35 -11.30
C VAL A 86 -2.79 -3.55 -12.50
N ASP A 87 -3.68 -4.12 -13.29
CA ASP A 87 -4.08 -3.61 -14.59
C ASP A 87 -2.85 -3.39 -15.51
N ASP A 88 -2.62 -2.16 -15.95
CA ASP A 88 -1.45 -1.76 -16.74
C ASP A 88 -0.27 -1.22 -15.90
N ASN A 89 -0.41 -1.23 -14.57
CA ASN A 89 0.56 -0.67 -13.65
C ASN A 89 1.45 -1.75 -13.03
N VAL A 90 2.62 -1.35 -12.57
CA VAL A 90 3.59 -2.22 -11.89
C VAL A 90 3.48 -2.03 -10.39
N LEU A 91 3.26 -3.12 -9.66
CA LEU A 91 3.23 -3.15 -8.20
C LEU A 91 4.56 -3.68 -7.67
N ALA A 92 5.13 -2.97 -6.71
CA ALA A 92 6.17 -3.49 -5.83
C ALA A 92 5.58 -3.76 -4.44
N GLU A 93 5.79 -4.95 -3.89
CA GLU A 93 5.55 -5.30 -2.48
C GLU A 93 6.88 -5.57 -1.81
N PHE A 94 7.12 -5.03 -0.63
CA PHE A 94 8.40 -5.16 0.06
C PHE A 94 8.24 -4.87 1.55
N THR A 95 9.27 -5.22 2.32
CA THR A 95 9.37 -4.96 3.76
C THR A 95 10.49 -3.96 4.03
N GLN A 96 10.26 -2.98 4.91
CA GLN A 96 11.29 -2.13 5.48
C GLN A 96 11.23 -2.25 7.01
N GLY A 97 12.23 -2.89 7.61
CA GLY A 97 12.15 -3.33 8.99
C GLY A 97 10.94 -4.27 9.18
N ASN A 98 9.99 -3.91 10.05
CA ASN A 98 8.77 -4.70 10.30
C ASN A 98 7.53 -4.16 9.56
N ILE A 99 7.71 -3.18 8.66
CA ILE A 99 6.62 -2.52 7.95
C ILE A 99 6.49 -3.12 6.56
N LYS A 100 5.31 -3.69 6.25
CA LYS A 100 4.98 -4.12 4.89
C LYS A 100 4.59 -2.91 4.05
N ASN A 101 5.17 -2.80 2.86
CA ASN A 101 4.96 -1.68 1.96
C ASN A 101 4.49 -2.14 0.60
N ARG A 102 3.76 -1.26 -0.09
CA ARG A 102 3.41 -1.36 -1.50
C ARG A 102 3.73 -0.06 -2.20
N ALA A 103 4.23 -0.14 -3.44
CA ALA A 103 4.42 1.00 -4.30
C ALA A 103 3.87 0.67 -5.69
N LEU A 104 2.94 1.49 -6.18
CA LEU A 104 2.35 1.32 -7.51
C LEU A 104 2.94 2.34 -8.47
N PHE A 105 3.40 1.87 -9.62
CA PHE A 105 3.98 2.68 -10.69
C PHE A 105 3.15 2.54 -11.97
N ASP A 106 2.96 3.64 -12.70
CA ASP A 106 2.33 3.61 -14.00
C ASP A 106 3.23 2.96 -15.07
N LYS A 107 2.68 2.69 -16.24
CA LYS A 107 3.41 2.11 -17.39
C LYS A 107 4.57 2.96 -17.91
N ARG A 108 4.69 4.24 -17.48
CA ARG A 108 5.79 5.16 -17.81
C ARG A 108 6.84 5.20 -16.67
N GLY A 109 6.63 4.43 -15.62
CA GLY A 109 7.50 4.37 -14.45
C GLY A 109 7.37 5.54 -13.49
N ASN A 110 6.26 6.27 -13.49
CA ASN A 110 5.95 7.26 -12.47
C ASN A 110 5.31 6.57 -11.28
N LEU A 111 5.67 6.97 -10.06
CA LEU A 111 4.98 6.53 -8.86
C LEU A 111 3.56 7.10 -8.86
N ILE A 112 2.57 6.24 -8.61
CA ILE A 112 1.18 6.62 -8.41
C ILE A 112 0.93 6.83 -6.92
N TYR A 113 1.21 5.80 -6.10
CA TYR A 113 1.09 5.87 -4.64
C TYR A 113 2.03 4.90 -3.95
N THR A 114 2.20 5.10 -2.64
CA THR A 114 2.78 4.11 -1.72
C THR A 114 1.81 3.83 -0.59
N ILE A 115 1.83 2.59 -0.07
CA ILE A 115 1.08 2.19 1.12
C ILE A 115 2.06 1.53 2.10
N ALA A 116 2.07 1.98 3.35
CA ALA A 116 2.77 1.33 4.45
C ALA A 116 1.75 0.76 5.44
N TYR A 117 1.84 -0.55 5.73
CA TYR A 117 0.94 -1.24 6.65
C TYR A 117 1.63 -1.53 7.97
N SER A 118 1.01 -1.17 9.08
CA SER A 118 1.53 -1.40 10.41
C SER A 118 0.41 -1.49 11.46
N ASP A 119 0.84 -1.53 12.68
CA ASP A 119 -0.03 -1.39 13.85
C ASP A 119 -0.29 0.09 14.19
N GLU A 120 -0.93 0.32 15.33
CA GLU A 120 -1.24 1.65 15.84
C GLU A 120 -0.01 2.57 16.01
N LYS A 121 1.21 2.01 16.16
CA LYS A 121 2.43 2.80 16.39
C LYS A 121 2.81 3.67 15.21
N LEU A 122 2.40 3.27 13.99
CA LEU A 122 2.63 4.08 12.79
C LEU A 122 1.77 5.35 12.77
N LEU A 123 0.61 5.32 13.44
CA LEU A 123 -0.33 6.45 13.44
C LEU A 123 0.24 7.62 14.26
N PRO A 124 0.28 8.86 13.73
CA PRO A 124 0.68 10.04 14.47
C PRO A 124 -0.10 10.18 15.78
N GLN A 125 0.54 10.71 16.81
CA GLN A 125 -0.06 10.78 18.14
C GLN A 125 -1.41 11.52 18.13
N TYR A 126 -1.51 12.61 17.39
CA TYR A 126 -2.75 13.39 17.29
C TYR A 126 -3.88 12.60 16.61
N CYS A 127 -3.59 11.87 15.50
CA CYS A 127 -4.54 10.98 14.85
C CYS A 127 -5.00 9.87 15.79
N ARG A 128 -4.06 9.29 16.54
CA ARG A 128 -4.34 8.24 17.52
C ARG A 128 -5.29 8.73 18.60
N GLN A 129 -5.02 9.89 19.19
CA GLN A 129 -5.88 10.51 20.20
C GLN A 129 -7.28 10.82 19.62
N MET A 130 -7.36 11.33 18.41
CA MET A 130 -8.61 11.59 17.71
C MET A 130 -9.43 10.30 17.55
N VAL A 131 -8.80 9.22 17.04
CA VAL A 131 -9.46 7.92 16.88
C VAL A 131 -9.96 7.36 18.21
N HIS A 132 -9.14 7.39 19.25
CA HIS A 132 -9.56 6.91 20.58
C HIS A 132 -10.71 7.74 21.18
N ASN A 133 -10.75 9.04 20.95
CA ASN A 133 -11.81 9.88 21.45
C ASN A 133 -13.15 9.66 20.71
N LEU A 134 -13.09 9.57 19.38
CA LEU A 134 -14.28 9.40 18.54
C LEU A 134 -14.83 7.97 18.54
N TYR A 135 -13.95 6.98 18.70
CA TYR A 135 -14.26 5.56 18.55
C TYR A 135 -13.86 4.77 19.81
N ALA A 136 -14.16 5.28 20.99
CA ALA A 136 -13.71 4.75 22.29
C ALA A 136 -14.03 3.26 22.51
N ASN A 137 -15.10 2.73 21.92
CA ASN A 137 -15.51 1.33 22.02
C ASN A 137 -14.83 0.41 21.00
N TYR A 138 -13.99 0.95 20.12
CA TYR A 138 -13.29 0.20 19.10
C TYR A 138 -11.82 0.04 19.46
N LYS A 139 -11.24 -1.09 19.04
CA LYS A 139 -9.80 -1.34 19.08
C LYS A 139 -9.21 -1.07 17.69
N ILE A 140 -8.08 -0.40 17.64
CA ILE A 140 -7.31 -0.27 16.38
C ILE A 140 -6.70 -1.63 16.06
N ASN A 141 -7.08 -2.19 14.91
CA ASN A 141 -6.59 -3.47 14.43
C ASN A 141 -5.43 -3.31 13.44
N GLN A 142 -5.55 -2.36 12.52
CA GLN A 142 -4.54 -2.12 11.49
C GLN A 142 -4.54 -0.64 11.10
N VAL A 143 -3.36 -0.14 10.76
CA VAL A 143 -3.16 1.20 10.21
C VAL A 143 -2.46 1.07 8.86
N ALA A 144 -2.92 1.85 7.89
CA ALA A 144 -2.21 2.04 6.63
C ALA A 144 -1.99 3.52 6.37
N ARG A 145 -0.74 3.90 6.04
CA ARG A 145 -0.40 5.22 5.53
C ARG A 145 -0.31 5.16 4.02
N VAL A 146 -1.12 5.97 3.35
CA VAL A 146 -1.12 6.10 1.89
C VAL A 146 -0.55 7.45 1.51
N ASN A 147 0.52 7.46 0.71
CA ASN A 147 1.06 8.68 0.13
C ASN A 147 0.77 8.67 -1.37
N GLU A 148 0.05 9.67 -1.84
CA GLU A 148 -0.32 9.86 -3.23
C GLU A 148 -0.05 11.31 -3.64
N ALA A 149 0.91 11.54 -4.52
CA ALA A 149 1.37 12.88 -4.91
C ALA A 149 1.76 13.73 -3.67
N LEU A 150 0.99 14.77 -3.35
CA LEU A 150 1.18 15.65 -2.19
C LEU A 150 0.19 15.36 -1.05
N ARG A 151 -0.49 14.22 -1.08
CA ARG A 151 -1.51 13.84 -0.09
C ARG A 151 -0.99 12.73 0.78
N GLU A 152 -1.17 12.88 2.08
CA GLU A 152 -1.00 11.80 3.06
C GLU A 152 -2.38 11.44 3.62
N ILE A 153 -2.71 10.16 3.54
CA ILE A 153 -3.99 9.63 3.98
C ILE A 153 -3.71 8.49 4.96
N TRP A 154 -4.35 8.53 6.12
CA TRP A 154 -4.33 7.45 7.07
C TRP A 154 -5.62 6.64 6.98
N VAL A 155 -5.51 5.34 6.84
CA VAL A 155 -6.64 4.42 6.86
C VAL A 155 -6.51 3.55 8.09
N VAL A 156 -7.48 3.65 8.99
CA VAL A 156 -7.49 2.96 10.28
C VAL A 156 -8.60 1.94 10.28
N LYS A 157 -8.26 0.67 10.47
CA LYS A 157 -9.22 -0.40 10.70
C LYS A 157 -9.48 -0.57 12.16
N LEU A 158 -10.72 -0.42 12.54
CA LEU A 158 -11.23 -0.50 13.89
C LEU A 158 -12.13 -1.72 14.05
N GLU A 159 -12.08 -2.36 15.20
CA GLU A 159 -12.93 -3.53 15.48
C GLU A 159 -13.54 -3.51 16.86
N THR A 160 -14.73 -4.09 16.96
CA THR A 160 -15.35 -4.57 18.19
C THR A 160 -15.56 -6.09 18.11
N SER A 161 -16.22 -6.69 19.10
CA SER A 161 -16.61 -8.10 19.06
C SER A 161 -17.47 -8.45 17.85
N ASP A 162 -18.32 -7.53 17.38
CA ASP A 162 -19.35 -7.75 16.37
C ASP A 162 -19.25 -6.86 15.12
N LYS A 163 -18.33 -5.87 15.11
CA LYS A 163 -18.24 -4.87 14.02
C LYS A 163 -16.80 -4.66 13.57
N LEU A 164 -16.69 -4.32 12.28
CA LEU A 164 -15.49 -3.76 11.66
C LEU A 164 -15.85 -2.40 11.10
N LEU A 165 -14.99 -1.42 11.33
CA LEU A 165 -15.14 -0.06 10.83
C LEU A 165 -13.83 0.39 10.20
N THR A 166 -13.88 0.97 9.01
CA THR A 166 -12.73 1.61 8.36
C THR A 166 -12.91 3.12 8.40
N VAL A 167 -11.96 3.81 9.00
CA VAL A 167 -11.90 5.26 9.10
C VAL A 167 -10.74 5.76 8.24
N ARG A 168 -11.01 6.73 7.38
CA ARG A 168 -10.05 7.49 6.61
C ARG A 168 -9.79 8.82 7.32
N ILE A 169 -8.52 9.21 7.45
CA ILE A 169 -8.14 10.50 8.00
C ILE A 169 -7.26 11.20 6.95
N GLU A 170 -7.68 12.38 6.52
CA GLU A 170 -6.94 13.24 5.60
C GLU A 170 -7.14 14.69 6.04
N ASN A 171 -6.06 15.49 6.12
CA ASN A 171 -6.09 16.87 6.61
C ASN A 171 -6.76 17.00 8.01
N ASP A 172 -6.48 16.04 8.90
CA ASP A 172 -7.04 15.96 10.26
C ASP A 172 -8.57 15.76 10.31
N GLU A 173 -9.21 15.41 9.18
CA GLU A 173 -10.63 15.12 9.09
C GLU A 173 -10.86 13.60 9.01
N PRO A 174 -11.48 12.98 10.03
CA PRO A 174 -11.87 11.58 10.01
C PRO A 174 -13.18 11.39 9.25
N GLU A 175 -13.24 10.35 8.42
CA GLU A 175 -14.41 9.95 7.64
C GLU A 175 -14.63 8.43 7.79
N GLU A 176 -15.83 8.00 8.18
CA GLU A 176 -16.21 6.59 8.14
C GLU A 176 -16.45 6.18 6.70
N VAL A 177 -15.66 5.25 6.18
CA VAL A 177 -15.75 4.83 4.77
C VAL A 177 -16.37 3.48 4.58
N GLU A 178 -16.29 2.61 5.59
CA GLU A 178 -16.79 1.25 5.48
C GLU A 178 -17.16 0.70 6.86
N LYS A 179 -18.30 0.01 6.96
CA LYS A 179 -18.77 -0.59 8.20
C LYS A 179 -19.41 -1.95 7.93
N PHE A 180 -18.93 -2.98 8.61
CA PHE A 180 -19.43 -4.34 8.48
C PHE A 180 -19.82 -4.92 9.84
N GLN A 181 -20.84 -5.78 9.82
CA GLN A 181 -21.14 -6.69 10.91
C GLN A 181 -20.30 -7.96 10.72
N LYS A 182 -19.65 -8.44 11.79
CA LYS A 182 -18.98 -9.73 11.78
C LYS A 182 -20.04 -10.84 11.75
N PRO A 183 -19.86 -11.91 10.96
CA PRO A 183 -20.75 -13.06 11.07
C PRO A 183 -20.66 -13.65 12.47
N ARG A 184 -21.80 -14.07 13.01
CA ARG A 184 -21.91 -14.80 14.28
C ARG A 184 -21.43 -16.23 14.13
#